data_f562c5df88f4bbe86c5aa1ad73d7fcb1
#
_entry.id   f562c5df88f4bbe86c5aa1ad73d7fcb1
#
_cell.length_a   1.000
_cell.length_b   1.000
_cell.length_c   1.000
_cell.angle_alpha   90.00
_cell.angle_beta   90.00
_cell.angle_gamma   90.00
#
_symmetry.space_group_name_H-M   'P 1'
#
loop_
_entity.id
_entity.type
_entity.pdbx_description
1 polymer ?
#
loop_
_entity_poly.entity_id
_entity_poly.type
_entity_poly.pdbx_seq_one_letter_code
_entity_poly.pdbx_strand_id
1 'polypeptide(L)'
;MKFYTEEITVMVDGTSAVAITEKATDIEARSSFHQIMASAMINENVASIHAEAKNSVGGIYESATWTRPVPEPVPEPVPEEPVAEPIEEPVVE
;
A
#
# COMPACT_ATOMS: atom_id res chain seq x y z
N MET A 1 15.12 27.87 -5.20
CA MET A 1 14.07 26.96 -4.73
C MET A 1 14.64 25.56 -4.65
N LYS A 2 14.30 24.83 -3.62
CA LYS A 2 14.74 23.46 -3.47
C LYS A 2 13.58 22.51 -3.70
N PHE A 3 13.91 21.31 -4.11
CA PHE A 3 12.92 20.29 -4.44
C PHE A 3 13.20 19.06 -3.57
N TYR A 4 12.15 18.39 -3.14
CA TYR A 4 12.28 17.27 -2.20
C TYR A 4 11.36 16.14 -2.59
N THR A 5 11.79 14.94 -2.24
CA THR A 5 10.91 13.78 -2.22
C THR A 5 10.81 13.33 -0.77
N GLU A 6 9.61 13.30 -0.23
CA GLU A 6 9.39 12.85 1.14
C GLU A 6 8.66 11.53 1.10
N GLU A 7 9.06 10.59 1.98
CA GLU A 7 8.37 9.32 2.07
C GLU A 7 8.18 8.96 3.53
N ILE A 8 7.02 8.43 3.83
CA ILE A 8 6.69 7.91 5.15
C ILE A 8 6.28 6.47 4.92
N THR A 9 7.06 5.54 5.45
CA THR A 9 6.87 4.11 5.19
C THR A 9 6.51 3.43 6.49
N VAL A 10 5.48 2.60 6.45
CA VAL A 10 5.09 1.75 7.58
C VAL A 10 5.35 0.32 7.17
N MET A 11 6.12 -0.39 8.00
CA MET A 11 6.47 -1.78 7.70
C MET A 11 5.43 -2.72 8.29
N VAL A 12 5.44 -3.96 7.80
CA VAL A 12 4.45 -4.94 8.26
C VAL A 12 4.62 -5.29 9.74
N ASP A 13 5.80 -5.04 10.31
CA ASP A 13 6.01 -5.29 11.74
C ASP A 13 5.60 -4.09 12.60
N GLY A 14 5.04 -3.05 12.01
CA GLY A 14 4.56 -1.88 12.73
C GLY A 14 5.56 -0.76 12.85
N THR A 15 6.81 -0.96 12.46
CA THR A 15 7.77 0.13 12.50
C THR A 15 7.53 1.09 11.35
N SER A 16 7.96 2.33 11.52
CA SER A 16 7.81 3.34 10.49
C SER A 16 9.10 4.13 10.34
N ALA A 17 9.25 4.73 9.17
CA ALA A 17 10.42 5.54 8.86
C ALA A 17 10.00 6.70 7.99
N VAL A 18 10.67 7.83 8.15
CA VAL A 18 10.45 9.01 7.34
C VAL A 18 11.78 9.36 6.70
N ALA A 19 11.76 9.61 5.40
CA ALA A 19 12.95 10.02 4.69
C ALA A 19 12.60 11.22 3.82
N ILE A 20 13.47 12.21 3.80
CA ILE A 20 13.33 13.39 2.95
C ILE A 20 14.62 13.52 2.18
N THR A 21 14.51 13.53 0.86
CA THR A 21 15.66 13.60 -0.02
C THR A 21 15.57 14.87 -0.85
N GLU A 22 16.63 15.67 -0.84
CA GLU A 22 16.68 16.88 -1.66
C GLU A 22 17.08 16.51 -3.07
N LYS A 23 16.42 17.11 -4.04
CA LYS A 23 16.69 16.88 -5.45
C LYS A 23 17.01 18.22 -6.13
N ALA A 24 17.67 18.15 -7.26
CA ALA A 24 18.10 19.36 -7.98
C ALA A 24 16.97 19.99 -8.77
N THR A 25 16.02 19.20 -9.24
CA THR A 25 14.93 19.71 -10.09
C THR A 25 13.62 19.06 -9.66
N ASP A 26 12.51 19.67 -10.09
CA ASP A 26 11.19 19.11 -9.86
C ASP A 26 11.03 17.78 -10.57
N ILE A 27 11.62 17.63 -11.75
CA ILE A 27 11.54 16.39 -12.51
C ILE A 27 12.22 15.26 -11.73
N GLU A 28 13.37 15.55 -11.12
CA GLU A 28 14.08 14.54 -10.34
C GLU A 28 13.29 14.15 -9.09
N ALA A 29 12.65 15.14 -8.45
CA ALA A 29 11.83 14.86 -7.29
C ALA A 29 10.64 13.98 -7.67
N ARG A 30 10.01 14.28 -8.79
CA ARG A 30 8.86 13.51 -9.26
C ARG A 30 9.27 12.12 -9.70
N SER A 31 10.41 12.00 -10.37
CA SER A 31 10.92 10.69 -10.77
C SER A 31 11.23 9.82 -9.54
N SER A 32 11.85 10.42 -8.54
CA SER A 32 12.15 9.73 -7.29
C SER A 32 10.86 9.28 -6.61
N PHE A 33 9.83 10.12 -6.61
CA PHE A 33 8.54 9.79 -6.04
C PHE A 33 7.98 8.51 -6.69
N HIS A 34 8.01 8.43 -8.02
CA HIS A 34 7.47 7.24 -8.71
C HIS A 34 8.31 6.00 -8.43
N GLN A 35 9.63 6.15 -8.34
CA GLN A 35 10.50 5.02 -8.03
C GLN A 35 10.26 4.52 -6.61
N ILE A 36 10.08 5.42 -5.67
CA ILE A 36 9.81 5.06 -4.28
C ILE A 36 8.49 4.30 -4.18
N MET A 37 7.45 4.80 -4.83
CA MET A 37 6.16 4.13 -4.80
C MET A 37 6.23 2.75 -5.42
N ALA A 38 6.90 2.61 -6.56
CA ALA A 38 7.04 1.32 -7.21
C ALA A 38 7.83 0.35 -6.35
N SER A 39 8.92 0.82 -5.73
CA SER A 39 9.75 -0.03 -4.88
C SER A 39 8.97 -0.51 -3.65
N ALA A 40 8.15 0.35 -3.08
CA ALA A 40 7.38 -0.02 -1.91
C ALA A 40 6.35 -1.10 -2.25
N MET A 41 5.76 -1.01 -3.43
CA MET A 41 4.73 -1.97 -3.82
C MET A 41 5.28 -3.37 -3.99
N ILE A 42 6.54 -3.51 -4.39
CA ILE A 42 7.14 -4.82 -4.58
C ILE A 42 7.90 -5.31 -3.35
N ASN A 43 8.03 -4.49 -2.32
CA ASN A 43 8.75 -4.88 -1.10
C ASN A 43 7.73 -5.47 -0.12
N GLU A 44 7.82 -6.77 0.10
CA GLU A 44 6.83 -7.49 0.92
C GLU A 44 6.83 -7.03 2.37
N ASN A 45 7.86 -6.34 2.82
CA ASN A 45 7.93 -5.86 4.19
C ASN A 45 7.23 -4.52 4.40
N VAL A 46 6.80 -3.87 3.34
CA VAL A 46 6.14 -2.57 3.43
C VAL A 46 4.63 -2.77 3.52
N ALA A 47 4.03 -2.24 4.59
CA ALA A 47 2.58 -2.30 4.77
C ALA A 47 1.90 -1.12 4.10
N SER A 48 2.49 0.06 4.17
CA SER A 48 1.94 1.24 3.51
C SER A 48 3.03 2.26 3.28
N ILE A 49 2.78 3.18 2.36
CA ILE A 49 3.69 4.27 2.09
C ILE A 49 2.88 5.49 1.66
N HIS A 50 3.30 6.64 2.14
CA HIS A 50 2.82 7.92 1.66
C HIS A 50 4.04 8.68 1.16
N ALA A 51 3.99 9.17 -0.07
CA ALA A 51 5.11 9.90 -0.64
C ALA A 51 4.63 11.17 -1.32
N GLU A 52 5.50 12.17 -1.35
CA GLU A 52 5.23 13.46 -1.98
C GLU A 52 6.46 13.95 -2.70
N ALA A 53 6.25 14.57 -3.85
CA ALA A 53 7.29 15.34 -4.53
C ALA A 53 6.88 16.80 -4.37
N LYS A 54 7.73 17.60 -3.73
CA LYS A 54 7.35 18.95 -3.36
C LYS A 54 8.54 19.91 -3.46
N ASN A 55 8.26 21.18 -3.26
CA ASN A 55 9.32 22.20 -3.28
C ASN A 55 9.37 22.93 -1.94
N SER A 56 10.38 23.79 -1.80
CA SER A 56 10.65 24.45 -0.52
C SER A 56 9.69 25.59 -0.20
N VAL A 57 8.81 25.95 -1.13
CA VAL A 57 7.84 27.02 -0.89
C VAL A 57 6.42 26.47 -0.74
N GLY A 58 6.30 25.15 -0.50
CA GLY A 58 5.00 24.58 -0.18
C GLY A 58 4.23 24.01 -1.36
N GLY A 59 4.80 24.03 -2.55
CA GLY A 59 4.14 23.43 -3.71
C GLY A 59 4.32 21.93 -3.69
N ILE A 60 3.26 21.20 -4.01
CA ILE A 60 3.28 19.73 -4.09
C ILE A 60 3.01 19.37 -5.53
N TYR A 61 3.95 18.66 -6.15
CA TYR A 61 3.82 18.25 -7.55
C TYR A 61 3.07 16.94 -7.68
N GLU A 62 3.36 16.00 -6.77
CA GLU A 62 2.71 14.69 -6.75
C GLU A 62 2.63 14.19 -5.33
N SER A 63 1.56 13.46 -5.03
CA SER A 63 1.35 12.93 -3.70
C SER A 63 0.49 11.68 -3.85
N ALA A 64 0.83 10.63 -3.14
CA ALA A 64 0.06 9.39 -3.19
C ALA A 64 0.27 8.58 -1.94
N THR A 65 -0.72 7.78 -1.62
CA THR A 65 -0.65 6.82 -0.53
C THR A 65 -1.01 5.45 -1.08
N TRP A 66 -0.22 4.46 -0.73
CA TRP A 66 -0.51 3.08 -1.11
C TRP A 66 -0.50 2.24 0.16
N THR A 67 -1.49 1.37 0.30
CA THR A 67 -1.59 0.46 1.41
C THR A 67 -1.71 -0.94 0.85
N ARG A 68 -0.89 -1.85 1.40
CA ARG A 68 -0.90 -3.23 0.91
C ARG A 68 -2.22 -3.87 1.28
N PRO A 69 -2.91 -4.47 0.32
CA PRO A 69 -4.15 -5.15 0.64
C PRO A 69 -3.88 -6.29 1.60
N VAL A 70 -4.64 -6.35 2.66
CA VAL A 70 -4.57 -7.46 3.58
C VAL A 70 -5.44 -8.56 2.98
N PRO A 71 -4.90 -9.77 2.84
CA PRO A 71 -5.73 -10.86 2.34
C PRO A 71 -6.90 -11.00 3.28
N GLU A 72 -8.06 -10.98 2.74
CA GLU A 72 -9.19 -11.20 3.57
C GLU A 72 -9.12 -12.55 4.13
N PRO A 73 -9.42 -12.69 5.39
CA PRO A 73 -9.55 -14.01 5.96
C PRO A 73 -10.56 -14.71 5.11
N VAL A 74 -10.16 -15.78 4.56
CA VAL A 74 -11.07 -16.58 3.84
C VAL A 74 -12.19 -16.87 4.74
N PRO A 75 -13.35 -16.47 4.43
CA PRO A 75 -14.47 -16.81 5.25
C PRO A 75 -14.49 -18.29 5.26
N GLU A 76 -14.60 -18.80 6.38
CA GLU A 76 -14.76 -20.10 6.52
C GLU A 76 -15.70 -20.54 5.57
N PRO A 77 -15.33 -21.44 4.78
CA PRO A 77 -16.24 -21.92 3.90
C PRO A 77 -17.37 -22.31 4.71
N VAL A 78 -18.05 -21.62 4.64
CA VAL A 78 -19.09 -21.79 5.28
C VAL A 78 -19.60 -23.01 5.06
N PRO A 79 -19.70 -23.59 5.52
CA PRO A 79 -19.91 -24.47 5.28
C PRO A 79 -20.89 -24.78 4.46
N GLU A 80 -20.56 -24.64 4.37
CA GLU A 80 -21.00 -24.77 3.88
C GLU A 80 -21.69 -25.29 3.61
N GLU A 81 -21.87 -25.41 3.86
CA GLU A 81 -22.42 -25.76 3.76
C GLU A 81 -23.06 -26.32 3.50
N PRO A 82 -23.43 -26.60 3.64
CA PRO A 82 -24.03 -27.05 3.51
C PRO A 82 -24.68 -27.64 3.18
N VAL A 83 -24.70 -27.73 3.24
CA VAL A 83 -25.21 -28.09 2.96
C VAL A 83 -25.78 -28.75 2.76
N ALA A 84 -25.77 -28.71 2.90
CA ALA A 84 -26.24 -29.28 2.78
C ALA A 84 -26.76 -29.92 2.60
N GLU A 85 -26.70 -29.80 2.77
CA GLU A 85 -27.13 -30.33 2.65
C GLU A 85 -27.65 -30.93 2.37
N PRO A 86 -27.95 -31.19 2.48
CA PRO A 86 -28.47 -31.73 2.39
C PRO A 86 -29.08 -32.51 2.14
N ILE A 87 -29.01 -32.47 2.20
CA ILE A 87 -29.49 -32.96 2.08
C ILE A 87 -30.01 -33.75 1.95
N GLU A 88 -29.98 -33.71 2.12
CA GLU A 88 -30.39 -34.29 2.13
C GLU A 88 -31.06 -34.95 1.95
N GLU A 89 -31.29 -35.00 2.07
CA GLU A 89 -31.88 -35.48 2.04
C GLU A 89 -32.49 -36.23 1.75
N PRO A 90 -32.87 -36.49 1.79
CA PRO A 90 -33.42 -37.11 1.65
C PRO A 90 -34.09 -37.98 1.41
N VAL A 91 -34.19 -38.04 1.47
CA VAL A 91 -34.69 -38.62 1.34
C VAL A 91 -35.42 -39.43 1.19
N VAL A 92 -35.76 -39.66 1.26
CA VAL A 92 -36.32 -40.29 1.31
C VAL A 92 -36.86 -41.13 1.08
N GLU A 93 -37.01 -41.26 1.05
CA GLU A 93 -37.44 -41.90 1.00
C GLU A 93 -37.69 -42.44 0.93
#